data_8cafb8065e292b397c98f79b9e15ad1b
#
_entry.id   8cafb8065e292b397c98f79b9e15ad1b
#
_cell.length_a   1.000
_cell.length_b   1.000
_cell.length_c   1.000
_cell.angle_alpha   90.00
_cell.angle_beta   90.00
_cell.angle_gamma   90.00
#
_symmetry.space_group_name_H-M   'P 1'
#
loop_
_entity.id
_entity.type
_entity.pdbx_description
1 polymer ?
#
loop_
_entity_poly.entity_id
_entity_poly.type
_entity_poly.pdbx_seq_one_letter_code
_entity_poly.pdbx_strand_id
1 'polypeptide(L)'
;VSGDGNVAQYAVEKLIQLGAKPVTLSDHTGFIFDTQGITQKKLDYVKKLRAAHKGISEYVKKFPEAKFTANAKPWSVKVDCAFPCATQNELCGKDADMLIKNGVRLVAEGANMPSTLDATAKFQNAKVLFAPGKASNAGGVSVSGLEMSQNSEHLSWSAEEVDAKLKRIMTNIHDNAYDTAKEFGVKGDYVAGANIAGFVKVARAMIAQGLV
;
A
#
# COMPACT_ATOMS: atom_id res chain seq x y z
N VAL A 1 6.39 6.55 -1.71
CA VAL A 1 6.47 5.11 -1.41
C VAL A 1 7.64 4.90 -0.48
N SER A 2 7.48 4.12 0.60
CA SER A 2 8.56 3.61 1.44
C SER A 2 8.90 2.17 1.09
N GLY A 3 10.10 1.72 1.51
CA GLY A 3 10.60 0.38 1.19
C GLY A 3 11.29 0.30 -0.17
N ASP A 4 11.97 -0.81 -0.41
CA ASP A 4 12.61 -1.21 -1.67
C ASP A 4 12.39 -2.70 -1.98
N GLY A 5 11.61 -3.37 -1.14
CA GLY A 5 11.22 -4.78 -1.30
C GLY A 5 10.11 -4.97 -2.33
N ASN A 6 9.62 -6.21 -2.44
CA ASN A 6 8.60 -6.58 -3.43
C ASN A 6 7.36 -5.68 -3.38
N VAL A 7 6.81 -5.43 -2.19
CA VAL A 7 5.61 -4.59 -2.02
C VAL A 7 5.85 -3.19 -2.60
N ALA A 8 6.96 -2.55 -2.24
CA ALA A 8 7.31 -1.21 -2.73
C ALA A 8 7.57 -1.19 -4.24
N GLN A 9 8.31 -2.17 -4.76
CA GLN A 9 8.63 -2.26 -6.18
C GLN A 9 7.38 -2.40 -7.05
N TYR A 10 6.46 -3.31 -6.68
CA TYR A 10 5.23 -3.50 -7.44
C TYR A 10 4.21 -2.37 -7.23
N ALA A 11 4.19 -1.72 -6.06
CA ALA A 11 3.42 -0.51 -5.87
C ALA A 11 3.91 0.61 -6.81
N VAL A 12 5.23 0.84 -6.89
CA VAL A 12 5.81 1.82 -7.83
C VAL A 12 5.52 1.46 -9.27
N GLU A 13 5.64 0.19 -9.66
CA GLU A 13 5.34 -0.28 -11.01
C GLU A 13 3.88 -0.01 -11.39
N LYS A 14 2.94 -0.35 -10.51
CA LYS A 14 1.52 -0.07 -10.74
C LYS A 14 1.22 1.43 -10.79
N LEU A 15 1.84 2.23 -9.92
CA LEU A 15 1.70 3.68 -9.95
C LEU A 15 2.17 4.29 -11.29
N ILE A 16 3.30 3.81 -11.84
CA ILE A 16 3.80 4.21 -13.17
C ILE A 16 2.77 3.85 -14.25
N GLN A 17 2.24 2.62 -14.23
CA GLN A 17 1.22 2.16 -15.18
C GLN A 17 -0.07 3.01 -15.13
N LEU A 18 -0.42 3.52 -13.95
CA LEU A 18 -1.57 4.40 -13.75
C LEU A 18 -1.27 5.87 -14.05
N GLY A 19 -0.07 6.21 -14.53
CA GLY A 19 0.32 7.57 -14.89
C GLY A 19 0.71 8.45 -13.69
N ALA A 20 0.86 7.87 -12.50
CA ALA A 20 1.38 8.59 -11.35
C ALA A 20 2.91 8.76 -11.42
N LYS A 21 3.43 9.68 -10.64
CA LYS A 21 4.87 10.00 -10.54
C LYS A 21 5.42 9.59 -9.18
N PRO A 22 5.90 8.34 -9.00
CA PRO A 22 6.59 7.96 -7.76
C PRO A 22 7.89 8.74 -7.62
N VAL A 23 8.16 9.29 -6.45
CA VAL A 23 9.32 10.16 -6.22
C VAL A 23 10.24 9.67 -5.09
N THR A 24 9.81 8.70 -4.30
CA THR A 24 10.61 8.17 -3.19
C THR A 24 10.58 6.65 -3.14
N LEU A 25 11.69 6.06 -2.71
CA LEU A 25 11.84 4.71 -2.20
C LEU A 25 12.80 4.75 -1.01
N SER A 26 12.76 3.78 -0.12
CA SER A 26 13.61 3.74 1.07
C SER A 26 14.07 2.33 1.42
N ASP A 27 15.16 2.24 2.16
CA ASP A 27 15.56 1.05 2.88
C ASP A 27 15.87 1.39 4.35
N HIS A 28 16.49 0.47 5.07
CA HIS A 28 16.88 0.67 6.47
C HIS A 28 17.96 1.74 6.66
N THR A 29 18.66 2.16 5.61
CA THR A 29 19.74 3.16 5.67
C THR A 29 19.26 4.59 5.42
N GLY A 30 18.09 4.75 4.78
CA GLY A 30 17.51 6.05 4.45
C GLY A 30 16.57 6.00 3.26
N PHE A 31 16.37 7.13 2.60
CA PHE A 31 15.50 7.20 1.44
C PHE A 31 16.09 8.01 0.30
N ILE A 32 15.68 7.70 -0.91
CA ILE A 32 15.92 8.51 -2.10
C ILE A 32 14.73 9.40 -2.39
N PHE A 33 15.03 10.62 -2.85
CA PHE A 33 14.05 11.56 -3.40
C PHE A 33 14.48 11.97 -4.81
N ASP A 34 13.70 11.55 -5.79
CA ASP A 34 13.93 11.83 -7.21
C ASP A 34 12.84 12.76 -7.74
N THR A 35 13.18 14.04 -7.91
CA THR A 35 12.23 15.06 -8.38
C THR A 35 11.78 14.86 -9.82
N GLN A 36 12.57 14.15 -10.63
CA GLN A 36 12.19 13.75 -12.01
C GLN A 36 11.19 12.58 -12.02
N GLY A 37 11.08 11.90 -10.89
CA GLY A 37 10.26 10.70 -10.76
C GLY A 37 11.00 9.41 -11.08
N ILE A 38 10.54 8.34 -10.46
CA ILE A 38 11.06 6.99 -10.66
C ILE A 38 10.31 6.39 -11.85
N THR A 39 10.99 6.33 -13.00
CA THR A 39 10.49 5.67 -14.21
C THR A 39 10.71 4.16 -14.14
N GLN A 40 10.12 3.39 -15.07
CA GLN A 40 10.35 1.94 -15.16
C GLN A 40 11.84 1.59 -15.21
N LYS A 41 12.63 2.30 -16.03
CA LYS A 41 14.10 2.09 -16.12
C LYS A 41 14.81 2.32 -14.78
N LYS A 42 14.37 3.32 -14.00
CA LYS A 42 14.93 3.62 -12.68
C LYS A 42 14.49 2.56 -11.66
N LEU A 43 13.26 2.10 -11.72
CA LEU A 43 12.75 0.98 -10.92
C LEU A 43 13.51 -0.32 -11.21
N ASP A 44 13.75 -0.64 -12.47
CA ASP A 44 14.54 -1.83 -12.86
C ASP A 44 15.97 -1.78 -12.30
N TYR A 45 16.52 -0.58 -12.15
CA TYR A 45 17.80 -0.42 -11.48
C TYR A 45 17.71 -0.69 -9.97
N VAL A 46 16.65 -0.24 -9.30
CA VAL A 46 16.40 -0.56 -7.89
C VAL A 46 16.24 -2.08 -7.70
N LYS A 47 15.49 -2.75 -8.60
CA LYS A 47 15.36 -4.22 -8.61
C LYS A 47 16.76 -4.90 -8.70
N LYS A 48 17.65 -4.38 -9.55
CA LYS A 48 19.05 -4.89 -9.67
C LYS A 48 19.88 -4.63 -8.42
N LEU A 49 19.77 -3.46 -7.80
CA LEU A 49 20.45 -3.17 -6.54
C LEU A 49 20.02 -4.15 -5.45
N ARG A 50 18.73 -4.37 -5.32
CA ARG A 50 18.16 -5.30 -4.34
C ARG A 50 18.63 -6.75 -4.57
N ALA A 51 18.61 -7.22 -5.82
CA ALA A 51 19.11 -8.54 -6.19
C ALA A 51 20.61 -8.71 -5.91
N ALA A 52 21.38 -7.63 -6.01
CA ALA A 52 22.80 -7.60 -5.68
C ALA A 52 23.10 -7.33 -4.20
N HIS A 53 22.09 -7.31 -3.32
CA HIS A 53 22.20 -6.95 -1.89
C HIS A 53 22.87 -5.59 -1.62
N LYS A 54 22.67 -4.62 -2.52
CA LYS A 54 23.17 -3.25 -2.39
C LYS A 54 22.09 -2.34 -1.83
N GLY A 55 22.49 -1.36 -1.02
CA GLY A 55 21.59 -0.37 -0.44
C GLY A 55 21.04 0.62 -1.47
N ILE A 56 19.89 1.21 -1.16
CA ILE A 56 19.23 2.21 -2.02
C ILE A 56 20.10 3.46 -2.25
N SER A 57 21.07 3.73 -1.38
CA SER A 57 22.04 4.83 -1.52
C SER A 57 22.86 4.75 -2.81
N GLU A 58 23.04 3.55 -3.38
CA GLU A 58 23.73 3.38 -4.67
C GLU A 58 22.97 3.99 -5.85
N TYR A 59 21.66 4.24 -5.68
CA TYR A 59 20.81 4.84 -6.71
C TYR A 59 21.34 6.20 -7.19
N VAL A 60 21.76 7.06 -6.27
CA VAL A 60 22.22 8.42 -6.60
C VAL A 60 23.57 8.45 -7.33
N LYS A 61 24.33 7.37 -7.29
CA LYS A 61 25.56 7.25 -8.09
C LYS A 61 25.25 7.14 -9.59
N LYS A 62 24.10 6.55 -9.93
CA LYS A 62 23.64 6.39 -11.32
C LYS A 62 22.71 7.50 -11.76
N PHE A 63 21.94 8.06 -10.84
CA PHE A 63 20.95 9.12 -11.07
C PHE A 63 21.26 10.31 -10.15
N PRO A 64 22.26 11.15 -10.50
CA PRO A 64 22.79 12.22 -9.65
C PRO A 64 21.78 13.36 -9.41
N GLU A 65 20.70 13.43 -10.19
CA GLU A 65 19.58 14.33 -9.98
C GLU A 65 18.74 14.00 -8.74
N ALA A 66 18.82 12.77 -8.28
CA ALA A 66 18.14 12.32 -7.05
C ALA A 66 19.01 12.64 -5.82
N LYS A 67 18.34 12.77 -4.67
CA LYS A 67 19.00 12.96 -3.38
C LYS A 67 18.80 11.73 -2.52
N PHE A 68 19.85 11.32 -1.81
CA PHE A 68 19.76 10.34 -0.74
C PHE A 68 19.83 11.04 0.62
N THR A 69 18.93 10.71 1.52
CA THR A 69 18.92 11.20 2.90
C THR A 69 19.08 10.00 3.84
N ALA A 70 20.23 9.95 4.50
CA ALA A 70 20.56 8.87 5.42
C ALA A 70 19.75 8.96 6.73
N ASN A 71 19.47 7.81 7.35
CA ASN A 71 18.82 7.69 8.65
C ASN A 71 17.47 8.45 8.75
N ALA A 72 16.76 8.56 7.65
CA ALA A 72 15.48 9.27 7.58
C ALA A 72 14.45 8.47 6.77
N LYS A 73 13.18 8.78 7.04
CA LYS A 73 12.02 8.23 6.33
C LYS A 73 11.50 9.23 5.31
N PRO A 74 10.80 8.81 4.24
CA PRO A 74 10.38 9.69 3.16
C PRO A 74 9.20 10.63 3.52
N TRP A 75 8.67 10.57 4.73
CA TRP A 75 7.42 11.23 5.13
C TRP A 75 7.50 12.76 5.22
N SER A 76 8.72 13.33 5.21
CA SER A 76 8.94 14.77 5.12
C SER A 76 8.78 15.34 3.71
N VAL A 77 8.76 14.50 2.68
CA VAL A 77 8.62 14.92 1.28
C VAL A 77 7.17 15.32 1.00
N LYS A 78 6.98 16.47 0.37
CA LYS A 78 5.64 16.92 -0.06
C LYS A 78 5.16 16.06 -1.22
N VAL A 79 4.04 15.37 -1.04
CA VAL A 79 3.42 14.46 -2.01
C VAL A 79 1.89 14.50 -1.91
N ASP A 80 1.20 14.13 -2.97
CA ASP A 80 -0.27 14.01 -2.96
C ASP A 80 -0.72 12.69 -2.30
N CYS A 81 0.06 11.62 -2.49
CA CYS A 81 -0.27 10.28 -2.00
C CYS A 81 0.94 9.66 -1.30
N ALA A 82 0.70 8.94 -0.21
CA ALA A 82 1.70 8.18 0.53
C ALA A 82 1.34 6.68 0.54
N PHE A 83 2.34 5.85 0.25
CA PHE A 83 2.21 4.39 0.22
C PHE A 83 3.24 3.77 1.15
N PRO A 84 2.88 3.49 2.41
CA PRO A 84 3.76 2.78 3.33
C PRO A 84 3.88 1.30 2.91
N CYS A 85 5.06 0.92 2.41
CA CYS A 85 5.33 -0.38 1.80
C CYS A 85 6.56 -1.09 2.37
N ALA A 86 7.10 -0.64 3.50
CA ALA A 86 8.30 -1.21 4.11
C ALA A 86 7.98 -2.18 5.25
N THR A 87 7.75 -1.67 6.45
CA THR A 87 7.64 -2.50 7.64
C THR A 87 6.48 -2.08 8.54
N GLN A 88 6.10 -2.99 9.43
CA GLN A 88 5.12 -2.72 10.47
C GLN A 88 5.55 -1.52 11.34
N ASN A 89 4.59 -0.64 11.68
CA ASN A 89 4.78 0.55 12.51
C ASN A 89 5.86 1.54 12.00
N GLU A 90 6.13 1.53 10.70
CA GLU A 90 7.10 2.46 10.11
C GLU A 90 6.62 3.92 10.11
N LEU A 91 5.30 4.16 10.09
CA LEU A 91 4.69 5.48 10.04
C LEU A 91 4.02 5.79 11.38
N CYS A 92 4.65 6.65 12.18
CA CYS A 92 4.15 7.05 13.49
C CYS A 92 3.40 8.39 13.44
N GLY A 93 2.80 8.81 14.57
CA GLY A 93 2.02 10.04 14.63
C GLY A 93 2.78 11.30 14.23
N LYS A 94 4.09 11.40 14.48
CA LYS A 94 4.92 12.52 14.01
C LYS A 94 5.07 12.53 12.50
N ASP A 95 5.21 11.35 11.90
CA ASP A 95 5.27 11.18 10.44
C ASP A 95 3.93 11.59 9.80
N ALA A 96 2.80 11.21 10.43
CA ALA A 96 1.46 11.61 10.00
C ALA A 96 1.27 13.13 10.05
N ASP A 97 1.71 13.79 11.12
CA ASP A 97 1.66 15.26 11.23
C ASP A 97 2.43 15.93 10.07
N MET A 98 3.60 15.40 9.72
CA MET A 98 4.39 15.93 8.59
C MET A 98 3.66 15.76 7.25
N LEU A 99 3.12 14.58 6.99
CA LEU A 99 2.37 14.32 5.76
C LEU A 99 1.12 15.19 5.66
N ILE A 100 0.35 15.34 6.74
CA ILE A 100 -0.84 16.20 6.80
C ILE A 100 -0.46 17.66 6.56
N LYS A 101 0.58 18.15 7.24
CA LYS A 101 1.10 19.52 7.06
C LYS A 101 1.54 19.77 5.61
N ASN A 102 2.11 18.78 4.95
CA ASN A 102 2.55 18.86 3.55
C ASN A 102 1.39 18.69 2.54
N GLY A 103 0.16 18.44 3.02
CA GLY A 103 -1.04 18.39 2.19
C GLY A 103 -1.28 17.04 1.51
N VAL A 104 -0.85 15.93 2.13
CA VAL A 104 -1.19 14.60 1.63
C VAL A 104 -2.70 14.41 1.55
N ARG A 105 -3.19 13.85 0.46
CA ARG A 105 -4.61 13.62 0.20
C ARG A 105 -5.05 12.18 0.41
N LEU A 106 -4.11 11.24 0.20
CA LEU A 106 -4.34 9.81 0.29
C LEU A 106 -3.16 9.13 0.97
N VAL A 107 -3.46 8.24 1.91
CA VAL A 107 -2.53 7.24 2.43
C VAL A 107 -3.11 5.86 2.15
N ALA A 108 -2.38 5.01 1.42
CA ALA A 108 -2.80 3.64 1.15
C ALA A 108 -1.71 2.66 1.58
N GLU A 109 -2.02 1.83 2.54
CA GLU A 109 -1.08 0.91 3.14
C GLU A 109 -0.81 -0.30 2.23
N GLY A 110 0.45 -0.49 1.84
CA GLY A 110 0.89 -1.67 1.10
C GLY A 110 1.46 -2.75 2.02
N ALA A 111 2.18 -2.34 3.07
CA ALA A 111 2.67 -3.26 4.09
C ALA A 111 1.57 -3.68 5.07
N ASN A 112 1.87 -4.69 5.89
CA ASN A 112 0.99 -5.10 6.98
C ASN A 112 1.16 -4.15 8.17
N MET A 113 0.09 -3.44 8.52
CA MET A 113 0.02 -2.56 9.69
C MET A 113 1.19 -1.55 9.77
N PRO A 114 1.50 -0.82 8.68
CA PRO A 114 2.65 0.09 8.66
C PRO A 114 2.42 1.36 9.48
N SER A 115 1.17 1.81 9.62
CA SER A 115 0.82 2.98 10.41
C SER A 115 0.48 2.58 11.84
N THR A 116 0.97 3.36 12.82
CA THR A 116 0.55 3.22 14.21
C THR A 116 -0.91 3.67 14.38
N LEU A 117 -1.57 3.24 15.46
CA LEU A 117 -2.94 3.68 15.76
C LEU A 117 -3.06 5.21 15.90
N ASP A 118 -2.05 5.85 16.50
CA ASP A 118 -1.98 7.32 16.59
C ASP A 118 -1.90 7.97 15.21
N ALA A 119 -1.07 7.45 14.31
CA ALA A 119 -0.99 7.94 12.94
C ALA A 119 -2.33 7.80 12.19
N THR A 120 -2.97 6.63 12.31
CA THR A 120 -4.27 6.36 11.70
C THR A 120 -5.33 7.34 12.20
N ALA A 121 -5.42 7.57 13.52
CA ALA A 121 -6.36 8.51 14.10
C ALA A 121 -6.12 9.96 13.60
N LYS A 122 -4.86 10.37 13.45
CA LYS A 122 -4.51 11.70 12.89
C LYS A 122 -4.96 11.85 11.45
N PHE A 123 -4.76 10.85 10.59
CA PHE A 123 -5.24 10.88 9.20
C PHE A 123 -6.77 10.97 9.13
N GLN A 124 -7.48 10.19 9.94
CA GLN A 124 -8.94 10.23 10.01
C GLN A 124 -9.44 11.60 10.47
N ASN A 125 -8.87 12.16 11.55
CA ASN A 125 -9.24 13.49 12.07
C ASN A 125 -8.96 14.60 11.06
N ALA A 126 -7.88 14.50 10.29
CA ALA A 126 -7.54 15.44 9.23
C ALA A 126 -8.34 15.21 7.92
N LYS A 127 -9.22 14.20 7.89
CA LYS A 127 -10.02 13.81 6.70
C LYS A 127 -9.15 13.45 5.48
N VAL A 128 -7.96 12.93 5.71
CA VAL A 128 -7.12 12.33 4.68
C VAL A 128 -7.77 10.99 4.30
N LEU A 129 -7.88 10.70 3.01
CA LEU A 129 -8.35 9.40 2.55
C LEU A 129 -7.34 8.34 3.01
N PHE A 130 -7.79 7.43 3.86
CA PHE A 130 -6.93 6.40 4.45
C PHE A 130 -7.45 5.02 4.08
N ALA A 131 -6.65 4.27 3.32
CA ALA A 131 -6.94 2.90 2.94
C ALA A 131 -6.13 1.94 3.83
N PRO A 132 -6.77 1.25 4.79
CA PRO A 132 -6.10 0.38 5.74
C PRO A 132 -5.53 -0.86 5.06
N GLY A 133 -4.36 -1.33 5.49
CA GLY A 133 -3.65 -2.46 4.91
C GLY A 133 -4.50 -3.72 4.77
N LYS A 134 -5.33 -4.03 5.75
CA LYS A 134 -6.26 -5.18 5.70
C LYS A 134 -7.19 -5.21 4.48
N ALA A 135 -7.41 -4.07 3.83
CA ALA A 135 -8.18 -3.95 2.59
C ALA A 135 -7.27 -3.63 1.40
N SER A 136 -6.43 -2.59 1.51
CA SER A 136 -5.62 -2.10 0.38
C SER A 136 -4.50 -3.07 -0.04
N ASN A 137 -3.96 -3.89 0.87
CA ASN A 137 -2.92 -4.85 0.53
C ASN A 137 -3.46 -6.29 0.24
N ALA A 138 -4.75 -6.46 0.20
CA ALA A 138 -5.38 -7.78 -0.01
C ALA A 138 -5.09 -8.39 -1.40
N GLY A 139 -4.48 -7.62 -2.31
CA GLY A 139 -4.13 -8.10 -3.65
C GLY A 139 -3.19 -9.30 -3.64
N GLY A 140 -2.17 -9.30 -2.79
CA GLY A 140 -1.22 -10.42 -2.69
C GLY A 140 -1.89 -11.74 -2.30
N VAL A 141 -2.68 -11.73 -1.23
CA VAL A 141 -3.40 -12.94 -0.78
C VAL A 141 -4.49 -13.35 -1.77
N SER A 142 -5.10 -12.39 -2.47
CA SER A 142 -6.09 -12.69 -3.51
C SER A 142 -5.47 -13.45 -4.69
N VAL A 143 -4.27 -13.04 -5.13
CA VAL A 143 -3.54 -13.75 -6.19
C VAL A 143 -3.12 -15.15 -5.72
N SER A 144 -2.70 -15.32 -4.47
CA SER A 144 -2.43 -16.65 -3.90
C SER A 144 -3.69 -17.54 -3.93
N GLY A 145 -4.86 -16.99 -3.63
CA GLY A 145 -6.14 -17.71 -3.75
C GLY A 145 -6.47 -18.08 -5.19
N LEU A 146 -6.21 -17.19 -6.14
CA LEU A 146 -6.37 -17.49 -7.58
C LEU A 146 -5.40 -18.57 -8.04
N GLU A 147 -4.14 -18.55 -7.58
CA GLU A 147 -3.16 -19.60 -7.86
C GLU A 147 -3.62 -20.96 -7.34
N MET A 148 -4.12 -21.03 -6.11
CA MET A 148 -4.69 -22.28 -5.56
C MET A 148 -5.85 -22.79 -6.40
N SER A 149 -6.74 -21.91 -6.85
CA SER A 149 -7.86 -22.28 -7.72
C SER A 149 -7.38 -22.82 -9.06
N GLN A 150 -6.45 -22.13 -9.73
CA GLN A 150 -5.84 -22.55 -10.99
C GLN A 150 -5.16 -23.93 -10.85
N ASN A 151 -4.42 -24.15 -9.75
CA ASN A 151 -3.77 -25.41 -9.50
C ASN A 151 -4.79 -26.55 -9.29
N SER A 152 -5.89 -26.28 -8.60
CA SER A 152 -6.97 -27.27 -8.37
C SER A 152 -7.71 -27.63 -9.67
N GLU A 153 -7.83 -26.68 -10.58
CA GLU A 153 -8.45 -26.90 -11.90
C GLU A 153 -7.51 -27.59 -12.90
N HIS A 154 -6.20 -27.68 -12.56
CA HIS A 154 -5.12 -28.15 -13.46
C HIS A 154 -5.05 -27.35 -14.78
N LEU A 155 -5.40 -26.06 -14.73
CA LEU A 155 -5.38 -25.14 -15.86
C LEU A 155 -4.36 -24.03 -15.64
N SER A 156 -4.02 -23.34 -16.74
CA SER A 156 -3.20 -22.12 -16.68
C SER A 156 -4.01 -20.95 -17.22
N TRP A 157 -4.06 -19.86 -16.47
CA TRP A 157 -4.68 -18.61 -16.89
C TRP A 157 -3.64 -17.64 -17.43
N SER A 158 -4.02 -16.80 -18.38
CA SER A 158 -3.15 -15.73 -18.86
C SER A 158 -2.96 -14.64 -17.79
N ALA A 159 -1.93 -13.81 -17.95
CA ALA A 159 -1.69 -12.69 -17.06
C ALA A 159 -2.87 -11.71 -17.05
N GLU A 160 -3.50 -11.50 -18.21
CA GLU A 160 -4.66 -10.62 -18.39
C GLU A 160 -5.89 -11.16 -17.65
N GLU A 161 -6.12 -12.46 -17.68
CA GLU A 161 -7.21 -13.11 -16.93
C GLU A 161 -7.02 -12.97 -15.42
N VAL A 162 -5.79 -13.18 -14.93
CA VAL A 162 -5.45 -13.00 -13.51
C VAL A 162 -5.62 -11.54 -13.09
N ASP A 163 -5.12 -10.58 -13.89
CA ASP A 163 -5.25 -9.14 -13.58
C ASP A 163 -6.72 -8.70 -13.56
N ALA A 164 -7.54 -9.18 -14.50
CA ALA A 164 -8.97 -8.89 -14.53
C ALA A 164 -9.71 -9.46 -13.30
N LYS A 165 -9.39 -10.69 -12.90
CA LYS A 165 -9.93 -11.30 -11.68
C LYS A 165 -9.50 -10.51 -10.43
N LEU A 166 -8.22 -10.16 -10.33
CA LEU A 166 -7.67 -9.37 -9.23
C LEU A 166 -8.34 -7.99 -9.14
N LYS A 167 -8.46 -7.28 -10.26
CA LYS A 167 -9.15 -5.98 -10.31
C LYS A 167 -10.57 -6.06 -9.76
N ARG A 168 -11.33 -7.07 -10.18
CA ARG A 168 -12.70 -7.30 -9.69
C ARG A 168 -12.72 -7.58 -8.19
N ILE A 169 -11.80 -8.42 -7.68
CA ILE A 169 -11.70 -8.72 -6.24
C ILE A 169 -11.40 -7.44 -5.46
N MET A 170 -10.43 -6.63 -5.88
CA MET A 170 -10.05 -5.40 -5.18
C MET A 170 -11.15 -4.34 -5.23
N THR A 171 -11.87 -4.22 -6.35
CA THR A 171 -13.04 -3.34 -6.44
C THR A 171 -14.13 -3.79 -5.46
N ASN A 172 -14.44 -5.08 -5.40
CA ASN A 172 -15.43 -5.61 -4.46
C ASN A 172 -15.04 -5.39 -2.99
N ILE A 173 -13.74 -5.50 -2.67
CA ILE A 173 -13.24 -5.20 -1.30
C ILE A 173 -13.45 -3.72 -0.97
N HIS A 174 -13.13 -2.83 -1.90
CA HIS A 174 -13.35 -1.39 -1.73
C HIS A 174 -14.83 -1.08 -1.51
N ASP A 175 -15.70 -1.55 -2.41
CA ASP A 175 -17.14 -1.28 -2.39
C ASP A 175 -17.76 -1.83 -1.10
N ASN A 176 -17.41 -3.05 -0.72
CA ASN A 176 -17.91 -3.64 0.53
C ASN A 176 -17.50 -2.84 1.77
N ALA A 177 -16.25 -2.36 1.84
CA ALA A 177 -15.81 -1.52 2.96
C ALA A 177 -16.51 -0.15 2.96
N TYR A 178 -16.67 0.47 1.78
CA TYR A 178 -17.32 1.76 1.64
C TYR A 178 -18.82 1.70 1.97
N ASP A 179 -19.54 0.73 1.40
CA ASP A 179 -20.98 0.57 1.59
C ASP A 179 -21.29 0.18 3.04
N THR A 180 -20.48 -0.69 3.65
CA THR A 180 -20.62 -1.02 5.07
C THR A 180 -20.38 0.20 5.95
N ALA A 181 -19.36 1.01 5.69
CA ALA A 181 -19.14 2.25 6.43
C ALA A 181 -20.36 3.20 6.32
N LYS A 182 -20.98 3.27 5.14
CA LYS A 182 -22.19 4.06 4.90
C LYS A 182 -23.40 3.50 5.66
N GLU A 183 -23.63 2.20 5.60
CA GLU A 183 -24.74 1.50 6.27
C GLU A 183 -24.69 1.70 7.80
N PHE A 184 -23.48 1.64 8.38
CA PHE A 184 -23.29 1.79 9.83
C PHE A 184 -23.03 3.25 10.29
N GLY A 185 -23.30 4.24 9.45
CA GLY A 185 -23.29 5.67 9.84
C GLY A 185 -21.90 6.31 9.94
N VAL A 186 -20.85 5.63 9.47
CA VAL A 186 -19.46 6.12 9.48
C VAL A 186 -18.90 6.31 8.06
N LYS A 187 -19.71 6.88 7.19
CA LYS A 187 -19.39 7.08 5.76
C LYS A 187 -18.01 7.74 5.58
N GLY A 188 -17.18 7.11 4.77
CA GLY A 188 -15.82 7.59 4.44
C GLY A 188 -14.75 7.08 5.39
N ASP A 189 -15.11 6.40 6.48
CA ASP A 189 -14.17 5.70 7.36
C ASP A 189 -13.94 4.26 6.85
N TYR A 190 -12.91 4.09 6.00
CA TYR A 190 -12.55 2.79 5.47
C TYR A 190 -11.98 1.83 6.52
N VAL A 191 -11.45 2.37 7.64
CA VAL A 191 -10.95 1.52 8.74
C VAL A 191 -12.12 0.85 9.44
N ALA A 192 -13.12 1.64 9.83
CA ALA A 192 -14.36 1.13 10.43
C ALA A 192 -15.11 0.23 9.44
N GLY A 193 -15.27 0.66 8.18
CA GLY A 193 -15.95 -0.10 7.14
C GLY A 193 -15.35 -1.48 6.91
N ALA A 194 -14.02 -1.58 6.77
CA ALA A 194 -13.33 -2.86 6.61
C ALA A 194 -13.46 -3.76 7.85
N ASN A 195 -13.39 -3.19 9.06
CA ASN A 195 -13.56 -3.94 10.30
C ASN A 195 -14.99 -4.50 10.43
N ILE A 196 -15.98 -3.65 10.22
CA ILE A 196 -17.40 -4.03 10.35
C ILE A 196 -17.76 -5.06 9.27
N ALA A 197 -17.34 -4.86 8.01
CA ALA A 197 -17.60 -5.80 6.94
C ALA A 197 -17.06 -7.20 7.24
N GLY A 198 -15.83 -7.28 7.76
CA GLY A 198 -15.23 -8.55 8.18
C GLY A 198 -15.99 -9.18 9.36
N PHE A 199 -16.33 -8.39 10.38
CA PHE A 199 -17.07 -8.84 11.54
C PHE A 199 -18.49 -9.35 11.19
N VAL A 200 -19.23 -8.60 10.40
CA VAL A 200 -20.61 -8.96 10.00
C VAL A 200 -20.65 -10.30 9.29
N LYS A 201 -19.66 -10.60 8.44
CA LYS A 201 -19.58 -11.88 7.77
C LYS A 201 -19.44 -13.05 8.76
N VAL A 202 -18.59 -12.90 9.77
CA VAL A 202 -18.39 -13.92 10.81
C VAL A 202 -19.62 -14.00 11.72
N ALA A 203 -20.15 -12.85 12.15
CA ALA A 203 -21.33 -12.81 13.02
C ALA A 203 -22.56 -13.49 12.38
N ARG A 204 -22.78 -13.25 11.08
CA ARG A 204 -23.88 -13.93 10.34
C ARG A 204 -23.68 -15.43 10.27
N ALA A 205 -22.47 -15.90 10.07
CA ALA A 205 -22.14 -17.33 10.09
C ALA A 205 -22.39 -17.94 11.48
N MET A 206 -21.96 -17.26 12.54
CA MET A 206 -22.21 -17.71 13.93
C MET A 206 -23.72 -17.79 14.24
N ILE A 207 -24.49 -16.78 13.84
CA ILE A 207 -25.96 -16.79 14.03
C ILE A 207 -26.60 -17.96 13.26
N ALA A 208 -26.17 -18.20 12.01
CA ALA A 208 -26.73 -19.27 11.18
C ALA A 208 -26.37 -20.67 11.70
N GLN A 209 -25.20 -20.83 12.29
CA GLN A 209 -24.73 -22.14 12.82
C GLN A 209 -25.14 -22.38 14.29
N GLY A 210 -25.55 -21.32 14.99
CA GLY A 210 -25.83 -21.37 16.42
C GLY A 210 -24.55 -21.31 17.29
N LEU A 211 -24.76 -21.28 18.59
CA LEU A 211 -23.68 -21.39 19.58
C LEU A 211 -23.35 -22.91 19.72
N VAL A 212 -22.12 -23.27 19.32
CA VAL A 212 -21.60 -24.64 19.47
C VAL A 212 -20.72 -24.69 20.72
#